data_ce7e6d667e2b12f39328f025aeda7567
#
_entry.id   ce7e6d667e2b12f39328f025aeda7567
#
_cell.length_a   1.000
_cell.length_b   1.000
_cell.length_c   1.000
_cell.angle_alpha   90.00
_cell.angle_beta   90.00
_cell.angle_gamma   90.00
#
_symmetry.space_group_name_H-M   'P 1'
#
loop_
_entity.id
_entity.type
_entity.pdbx_description
1 polymer ?
#
loop_
_entity_poly.entity_id
_entity_poly.type
_entity_poly.pdbx_seq_one_letter_code
_entity_poly.pdbx_strand_id
1 'polypeptide(L)'
;MKRKLYWLQILFISVLAFSCNKYLNVVPDNIPTLDNAFTSRSEAEKYLATCYSFLDNEGDPGVNVAYLAGDEFWLKYPQPTGSSTNWNIARGGQSVVNPIAGIWGDKYKGIRVCNTFLENISDTTKVRDLSIDERTRWTGEAMFLKAYYHFLLFRQYGAIPIVDKNLPINAPLAQTKVKRQPVDSVVNYIADLMDSASKKLLNNVINPSTDYGHITKPIALSMRAKVLVYGASPLFNGNKDYANFKNRDGQLLIDPDFDISKWKKAADAAKEAIDVCKSAGIYMYTFINTTGYPLSDITMTQMSIRNAMCEPWNQEIIWGNSSTSTWGLQYSSMAHIDPNNAGNTAIGPTLGPTMNVVEQFYTKNGVPISEDKTLDFSNISQLRTATHEERFNLIENYQSARINFDREPRFYADLGFDGGVWYMQNSPSHTDEDTWNLKCRLGQFGATNGNTVTTYYPKKVVNWKFVFNSDNTMYLLDYPFPTMRLADLYLLYAEAMNEAYGPSDEVYKYLNIIRDRAGIPTVQESWTNYSKNPSEYTTQSGLRAIVHDERNNEMAFEGSRFWDLRRWKIAAQVLNGNIVGWDANGTADNPESFYKLTTYFTMHFVAPRDYLWPLAEGDLQVNENLVQNPGW
;
A
#
# COMPACT_ATOMS: atom_id res chain seq x y z
N MET A 1 82.85 23.37 -16.59
CA MET A 1 81.95 22.31 -16.98
C MET A 1 80.80 22.04 -15.96
N LYS A 2 81.05 22.07 -14.65
CA LYS A 2 80.03 21.74 -13.62
C LYS A 2 78.76 22.68 -13.62
N ARG A 3 78.95 24.01 -13.90
CA ARG A 3 77.82 24.98 -13.93
C ARG A 3 76.88 24.81 -15.09
N LYS A 4 77.30 24.28 -16.25
CA LYS A 4 76.41 24.03 -17.41
C LYS A 4 75.53 22.74 -17.19
N LEU A 5 76.04 21.81 -16.39
CA LEU A 5 75.31 20.57 -16.08
C LEU A 5 74.17 20.85 -15.13
N TYR A 6 74.25 21.77 -14.19
CA TYR A 6 73.19 22.18 -13.27
C TYR A 6 72.02 22.87 -14.03
N TRP A 7 72.31 23.68 -15.03
CA TRP A 7 71.30 24.35 -15.85
C TRP A 7 70.59 23.36 -16.76
N LEU A 8 71.25 22.32 -17.24
CA LEU A 8 70.63 21.25 -18.02
C LEU A 8 69.73 20.36 -17.13
N GLN A 9 70.11 20.11 -15.89
CA GLN A 9 69.28 19.37 -14.95
C GLN A 9 68.02 20.15 -14.51
N ILE A 10 68.13 21.45 -14.30
CA ILE A 10 66.99 22.30 -13.95
C ILE A 10 66.01 22.42 -15.17
N LEU A 11 66.53 22.51 -16.37
CA LEU A 11 65.70 22.55 -17.59
C LEU A 11 64.97 21.19 -17.78
N PHE A 12 65.59 20.06 -17.48
CA PHE A 12 65.01 18.73 -17.61
C PHE A 12 63.92 18.49 -16.55
N ILE A 13 64.09 18.99 -15.33
CA ILE A 13 63.11 18.93 -14.24
C ILE A 13 61.90 19.83 -14.54
N SER A 14 62.09 21.01 -15.13
CA SER A 14 60.99 21.92 -15.50
C SER A 14 60.16 21.39 -16.67
N VAL A 15 60.73 20.64 -17.61
CA VAL A 15 59.99 20.00 -18.71
C VAL A 15 59.15 18.81 -18.20
N LEU A 16 59.57 18.11 -17.18
CA LEU A 16 58.82 17.03 -16.55
C LEU A 16 57.64 17.52 -15.70
N ALA A 17 57.69 18.77 -15.20
CA ALA A 17 56.61 19.35 -14.41
C ALA A 17 55.38 19.82 -15.23
N PHE A 18 55.51 20.02 -16.54
CA PHE A 18 54.43 20.44 -17.43
C PHE A 18 53.69 19.28 -18.12
N SER A 19 54.14 18.03 -17.97
CA SER A 19 53.61 16.90 -18.72
C SER A 19 52.46 16.15 -18.02
N CYS A 20 52.08 16.47 -16.77
CA CYS A 20 51.12 15.64 -16.02
C CYS A 20 49.69 16.11 -15.98
N ASN A 21 49.35 17.32 -16.48
CA ASN A 21 47.96 17.84 -16.35
C ASN A 21 46.97 17.25 -17.32
N LYS A 22 47.38 16.61 -18.42
CA LYS A 22 46.44 15.95 -19.35
C LYS A 22 46.22 14.46 -19.05
N TYR A 23 47.13 13.80 -18.33
CA TYR A 23 47.02 12.37 -18.05
C TYR A 23 46.09 12.05 -16.90
N LEU A 24 45.85 13.00 -15.99
CA LEU A 24 44.93 12.85 -14.85
C LEU A 24 43.48 13.18 -15.19
N ASN A 25 43.20 13.76 -16.37
CA ASN A 25 41.87 14.10 -16.84
C ASN A 25 41.33 13.15 -17.91
N VAL A 26 42.01 12.05 -18.19
CA VAL A 26 41.47 11.01 -19.05
C VAL A 26 40.53 10.15 -18.22
N VAL A 27 39.22 10.45 -18.32
CA VAL A 27 38.19 9.51 -17.90
C VAL A 27 38.37 8.26 -18.78
N PRO A 28 38.57 7.06 -18.22
CA PRO A 28 38.67 5.85 -19.03
C PRO A 28 37.43 5.76 -19.94
N ASP A 29 37.61 5.51 -21.22
CA ASP A 29 36.52 5.40 -22.22
C ASP A 29 35.42 4.38 -21.85
N ASN A 30 35.69 3.53 -20.86
CA ASN A 30 34.76 2.48 -20.37
C ASN A 30 33.96 2.88 -19.11
N ILE A 31 34.11 4.11 -18.59
CA ILE A 31 33.25 4.56 -17.49
C ILE A 31 32.09 5.35 -18.07
N PRO A 32 30.84 4.83 -18.01
CA PRO A 32 29.67 5.58 -18.46
C PRO A 32 29.57 6.91 -17.71
N THR A 33 29.62 8.02 -18.44
CA THR A 33 29.36 9.36 -17.89
C THR A 33 27.88 9.68 -18.02
N LEU A 34 27.41 10.71 -17.30
CA LEU A 34 26.04 11.20 -17.44
C LEU A 34 25.72 11.59 -18.89
N ASP A 35 26.69 12.14 -19.62
CA ASP A 35 26.49 12.51 -21.03
C ASP A 35 26.21 11.28 -21.91
N ASN A 36 26.81 10.15 -21.64
CA ASN A 36 26.55 8.89 -22.36
C ASN A 36 25.10 8.42 -22.21
N ALA A 37 24.47 8.69 -21.07
CA ALA A 37 23.10 8.30 -20.80
C ALA A 37 22.05 9.02 -21.67
N PHE A 38 22.44 10.12 -22.35
CA PHE A 38 21.54 10.92 -23.18
C PHE A 38 22.05 11.07 -24.64
N THR A 39 22.81 10.10 -25.11
CA THR A 39 23.32 10.05 -26.49
C THR A 39 22.34 9.44 -27.47
N SER A 40 21.50 8.50 -27.03
CA SER A 40 20.53 7.78 -27.86
C SER A 40 19.23 7.49 -27.10
N ARG A 41 18.17 7.15 -27.85
CA ARG A 41 16.88 6.71 -27.30
C ARG A 41 17.05 5.55 -26.30
N SER A 42 17.82 4.53 -26.68
CA SER A 42 18.03 3.33 -25.81
C SER A 42 18.71 3.67 -24.50
N GLU A 43 19.70 4.57 -24.49
CA GLU A 43 20.37 4.96 -23.25
C GLU A 43 19.46 5.84 -22.37
N ALA A 44 18.68 6.75 -22.97
CA ALA A 44 17.71 7.54 -22.25
C ALA A 44 16.58 6.69 -21.64
N GLU A 45 16.14 5.63 -22.33
CA GLU A 45 15.17 4.66 -21.83
C GLU A 45 15.68 3.92 -20.57
N LYS A 46 16.94 3.47 -20.58
CA LYS A 46 17.59 2.87 -19.40
C LYS A 46 17.66 3.86 -18.24
N TYR A 47 17.91 5.14 -18.53
CA TYR A 47 17.92 6.16 -17.47
C TYR A 47 16.51 6.43 -16.93
N LEU A 48 15.47 6.42 -17.77
CA LEU A 48 14.09 6.47 -17.31
C LEU A 48 13.75 5.27 -16.42
N ALA A 49 14.20 4.06 -16.77
CA ALA A 49 14.06 2.88 -15.91
C ALA A 49 14.73 3.09 -14.54
N THR A 50 15.86 3.81 -14.48
CA THR A 50 16.49 4.20 -13.21
C THR A 50 15.59 5.13 -12.40
N CYS A 51 14.78 5.99 -13.02
CA CYS A 51 13.77 6.78 -12.29
C CYS A 51 12.72 5.89 -11.62
N TYR A 52 12.31 4.79 -12.26
CA TYR A 52 11.36 3.81 -11.69
C TYR A 52 11.97 2.94 -10.58
N SER A 53 13.29 2.73 -10.57
CA SER A 53 13.94 1.81 -9.62
C SER A 53 13.85 2.25 -8.14
N PHE A 54 13.39 3.47 -7.87
CA PHE A 54 13.13 3.97 -6.52
C PHE A 54 11.68 3.74 -6.05
N LEU A 55 10.84 3.05 -6.85
CA LEU A 55 9.56 2.54 -6.37
C LEU A 55 9.78 1.43 -5.35
N ASP A 56 9.01 1.47 -4.25
CA ASP A 56 9.11 0.45 -3.22
C ASP A 56 8.51 -0.88 -3.69
N ASN A 57 9.05 -1.99 -3.20
CA ASN A 57 8.43 -3.31 -3.36
C ASN A 57 7.25 -3.43 -2.38
N GLU A 58 6.11 -2.82 -2.72
CA GLU A 58 4.91 -2.80 -1.88
C GLU A 58 4.29 -4.19 -1.66
N GLY A 59 4.59 -5.15 -2.53
CA GLY A 59 4.17 -6.55 -2.43
C GLY A 59 4.99 -7.39 -1.43
N ASP A 60 6.09 -6.85 -0.88
CA ASP A 60 6.91 -7.56 0.10
C ASP A 60 6.53 -7.15 1.53
N PRO A 61 6.03 -8.07 2.38
CA PRO A 61 5.70 -7.77 3.77
C PRO A 61 6.89 -7.26 4.60
N GLY A 62 8.11 -7.60 4.19
CA GLY A 62 9.34 -7.13 4.84
C GLY A 62 9.68 -5.68 4.53
N VAL A 63 9.25 -5.18 3.38
CA VAL A 63 9.51 -3.82 2.89
C VAL A 63 8.33 -2.90 3.20
N ASN A 64 7.11 -3.33 2.88
CA ASN A 64 5.91 -2.53 3.11
C ASN A 64 5.59 -2.41 4.60
N VAL A 65 5.85 -1.24 5.17
CA VAL A 65 5.64 -0.95 6.60
C VAL A 65 4.18 -1.18 7.04
N ALA A 66 3.23 -1.03 6.14
CA ALA A 66 1.81 -1.15 6.47
C ALA A 66 1.41 -2.58 6.87
N TYR A 67 2.11 -3.61 6.41
CA TYR A 67 1.78 -4.99 6.76
C TYR A 67 2.11 -5.35 8.23
N LEU A 68 3.26 -4.91 8.73
CA LEU A 68 3.76 -5.38 10.02
C LEU A 68 3.77 -4.33 11.13
N ALA A 69 3.48 -3.07 10.82
CA ALA A 69 3.53 -1.98 11.79
C ALA A 69 2.14 -1.49 12.25
N GLY A 70 1.08 -2.15 11.78
CA GLY A 70 -0.32 -1.87 12.11
C GLY A 70 -1.00 -3.00 12.87
N ASP A 71 -2.33 -3.00 12.82
CA ASP A 71 -3.20 -3.96 13.50
C ASP A 71 -3.85 -4.98 12.56
N GLU A 72 -3.54 -4.97 11.25
CA GLU A 72 -4.11 -5.94 10.30
C GLU A 72 -3.51 -7.32 10.47
N PHE A 73 -2.18 -7.40 10.70
CA PHE A 73 -1.47 -8.65 10.81
C PHE A 73 -0.60 -8.71 12.05
N TRP A 74 -0.35 -9.93 12.54
CA TRP A 74 0.68 -10.19 13.52
C TRP A 74 1.51 -11.42 13.14
N LEU A 75 2.80 -11.39 13.50
CA LEU A 75 3.72 -12.48 13.21
C LEU A 75 3.73 -13.52 14.33
N LYS A 76 3.83 -14.79 13.97
CA LYS A 76 3.95 -15.90 14.92
C LYS A 76 5.21 -15.78 15.80
N TYR A 77 6.30 -15.34 15.22
CA TYR A 77 7.59 -15.17 15.89
C TYR A 77 8.17 -13.80 15.52
N PRO A 78 7.71 -12.70 16.17
CA PRO A 78 8.31 -11.39 15.95
C PRO A 78 9.73 -11.41 16.50
N GLN A 79 10.72 -11.61 15.61
CA GLN A 79 12.13 -11.64 15.99
C GLN A 79 12.74 -10.23 15.91
N PRO A 80 13.56 -9.84 16.89
CA PRO A 80 14.26 -8.55 16.84
C PRO A 80 15.34 -8.48 15.76
N THR A 81 15.71 -9.62 15.17
CA THR A 81 16.78 -9.78 14.18
C THR A 81 16.28 -10.61 13.00
N GLY A 82 15.38 -10.07 12.21
CA GLY A 82 14.87 -10.72 11.00
C GLY A 82 15.04 -9.84 9.78
N SER A 83 14.63 -10.35 8.62
CA SER A 83 14.60 -9.61 7.36
C SER A 83 13.67 -8.39 7.39
N SER A 84 12.78 -8.28 8.38
CA SER A 84 11.96 -7.09 8.62
C SER A 84 11.91 -6.75 10.11
N THR A 85 12.15 -5.45 10.40
CA THR A 85 12.00 -4.88 11.75
C THR A 85 10.74 -4.02 11.89
N ASN A 86 9.90 -3.94 10.85
CA ASN A 86 8.75 -3.03 10.78
C ASN A 86 7.76 -3.24 11.94
N TRP A 87 7.56 -4.47 12.40
CA TRP A 87 6.71 -4.80 13.55
C TRP A 87 7.17 -4.13 14.86
N ASN A 88 8.46 -3.71 14.97
CA ASN A 88 8.93 -2.94 16.12
C ASN A 88 8.27 -1.57 16.23
N ILE A 89 7.74 -1.01 15.12
CA ILE A 89 6.97 0.24 15.16
C ILE A 89 5.70 0.07 15.99
N ALA A 90 4.97 -1.05 15.81
CA ALA A 90 3.78 -1.37 16.61
C ALA A 90 4.10 -1.60 18.10
N ARG A 91 5.36 -1.85 18.46
CA ARG A 91 5.86 -1.96 19.82
C ARG A 91 6.37 -0.64 20.42
N GLY A 92 6.28 0.47 19.69
CA GLY A 92 6.85 1.76 20.11
C GLY A 92 8.37 1.82 19.98
N GLY A 93 9.00 0.95 19.19
CA GLY A 93 10.46 0.86 19.02
C GLY A 93 11.07 1.83 18.03
N GLN A 94 10.31 2.81 17.52
CA GLN A 94 10.82 3.83 16.61
C GLN A 94 11.83 4.76 17.31
N SER A 95 12.89 5.21 16.61
CA SER A 95 14.01 5.94 17.18
C SER A 95 14.52 7.02 16.23
N VAL A 96 15.03 8.12 16.80
CA VAL A 96 15.69 9.22 16.06
C VAL A 96 17.11 8.84 15.58
N VAL A 97 17.77 7.90 16.27
CA VAL A 97 19.14 7.49 15.92
C VAL A 97 19.16 6.66 14.65
N ASN A 98 18.23 5.71 14.55
CA ASN A 98 18.07 4.85 13.37
C ASN A 98 16.57 4.62 13.12
N PRO A 99 15.90 5.50 12.39
CA PRO A 99 14.47 5.37 12.12
C PRO A 99 14.14 4.08 11.35
N ILE A 100 13.24 3.26 11.91
CA ILE A 100 12.77 2.04 11.26
C ILE A 100 11.96 2.42 10.01
N ALA A 101 12.20 1.74 8.90
CA ALA A 101 11.58 2.01 7.60
C ALA A 101 11.70 3.49 7.16
N GLY A 102 12.83 4.14 7.49
CA GLY A 102 13.12 5.50 7.06
C GLY A 102 13.40 5.56 5.55
N ILE A 103 12.66 6.39 4.83
CA ILE A 103 12.79 6.53 3.35
C ILE A 103 13.42 7.87 2.92
N TRP A 104 13.82 8.72 3.88
CA TRP A 104 14.28 10.08 3.62
C TRP A 104 15.37 10.16 2.54
N GLY A 105 16.50 9.53 2.78
CA GLY A 105 17.63 9.58 1.86
C GLY A 105 17.34 8.91 0.51
N ASP A 106 16.60 7.81 0.51
CA ASP A 106 16.28 7.04 -0.68
C ASP A 106 15.37 7.83 -1.64
N LYS A 107 14.28 8.40 -1.13
CA LYS A 107 13.34 9.13 -1.99
C LYS A 107 13.93 10.45 -2.51
N TYR A 108 14.80 11.14 -1.74
CA TYR A 108 15.52 12.30 -2.26
C TYR A 108 16.56 11.93 -3.34
N LYS A 109 17.16 10.72 -3.29
CA LYS A 109 17.97 10.21 -4.40
C LYS A 109 17.10 9.99 -5.65
N GLY A 110 15.92 9.37 -5.50
CA GLY A 110 14.95 9.19 -6.59
C GLY A 110 14.54 10.53 -7.22
N ILE A 111 14.22 11.55 -6.40
CA ILE A 111 13.91 12.91 -6.86
C ILE A 111 15.09 13.51 -7.65
N ARG A 112 16.32 13.35 -7.16
CA ARG A 112 17.52 13.81 -7.87
C ARG A 112 17.68 13.15 -9.24
N VAL A 113 17.45 11.84 -9.32
CA VAL A 113 17.53 11.08 -10.58
C VAL A 113 16.46 11.57 -11.57
N CYS A 114 15.21 11.76 -11.10
CA CYS A 114 14.14 12.34 -11.92
C CYS A 114 14.48 13.75 -12.42
N ASN A 115 15.03 14.62 -11.56
CA ASN A 115 15.46 15.95 -11.95
C ASN A 115 16.55 15.89 -13.02
N THR A 116 17.55 15.02 -12.86
CA THR A 116 18.62 14.83 -13.86
C THR A 116 18.05 14.36 -15.20
N PHE A 117 17.08 13.43 -15.19
CA PHE A 117 16.39 12.99 -16.39
C PHE A 117 15.66 14.17 -17.07
N LEU A 118 14.86 14.91 -16.31
CA LEU A 118 14.06 16.03 -16.81
C LEU A 118 14.92 17.15 -17.41
N GLU A 119 16.05 17.48 -16.78
CA GLU A 119 17.01 18.48 -17.27
C GLU A 119 17.59 18.07 -18.63
N ASN A 120 17.94 16.79 -18.80
CA ASN A 120 18.58 16.32 -20.03
C ASN A 120 17.57 15.99 -21.14
N ILE A 121 16.40 15.41 -20.82
CA ILE A 121 15.40 15.05 -21.83
C ILE A 121 14.70 16.29 -22.42
N SER A 122 14.67 17.42 -21.71
CA SER A 122 14.12 18.68 -22.21
C SER A 122 15.01 19.35 -23.26
N ASP A 123 16.30 19.03 -23.30
CA ASP A 123 17.24 19.52 -24.30
C ASP A 123 17.06 18.72 -25.60
N THR A 124 16.45 19.33 -26.60
CA THR A 124 16.18 18.71 -27.90
C THR A 124 17.43 18.43 -28.72
N THR A 125 18.60 19.00 -28.35
CA THR A 125 19.87 18.68 -28.99
C THR A 125 20.45 17.35 -28.55
N LYS A 126 19.96 16.81 -27.40
CA LYS A 126 20.26 15.48 -26.87
C LYS A 126 19.21 14.47 -27.33
N VAL A 127 19.59 13.20 -27.39
CA VAL A 127 18.69 12.07 -27.75
C VAL A 127 17.93 12.39 -29.05
N ARG A 128 18.65 12.64 -30.13
CA ARG A 128 18.08 13.12 -31.42
C ARG A 128 17.23 12.08 -32.13
N ASP A 129 17.40 10.81 -31.81
CA ASP A 129 16.63 9.67 -32.32
C ASP A 129 15.33 9.39 -31.54
N LEU A 130 15.01 10.21 -30.53
CA LEU A 130 13.77 10.12 -29.74
C LEU A 130 12.69 10.98 -30.40
N SER A 131 11.51 10.39 -30.67
CA SER A 131 10.35 11.11 -31.20
C SER A 131 9.82 12.16 -30.19
N ILE A 132 9.13 13.18 -30.72
CA ILE A 132 8.52 14.24 -29.87
C ILE A 132 7.48 13.64 -28.92
N ASP A 133 6.69 12.66 -29.37
CA ASP A 133 5.64 12.03 -28.58
C ASP A 133 6.22 11.21 -27.44
N GLU A 134 7.26 10.40 -27.71
CA GLU A 134 7.97 9.65 -26.66
C GLU A 134 8.65 10.59 -25.66
N ARG A 135 9.30 11.64 -26.15
CA ARG A 135 9.91 12.66 -25.29
C ARG A 135 8.89 13.29 -24.36
N THR A 136 7.72 13.64 -24.89
CA THR A 136 6.62 14.21 -24.13
C THR A 136 6.12 13.24 -23.07
N ARG A 137 5.88 11.97 -23.44
CA ARG A 137 5.43 10.92 -22.54
C ARG A 137 6.45 10.66 -21.44
N TRP A 138 7.73 10.43 -21.77
CA TRP A 138 8.79 10.16 -20.80
C TRP A 138 9.03 11.34 -19.84
N THR A 139 8.85 12.56 -20.33
CA THR A 139 8.83 13.76 -19.47
C THR A 139 7.68 13.67 -18.45
N GLY A 140 6.48 13.29 -18.89
CA GLY A 140 5.32 13.10 -18.01
C GLY A 140 5.55 12.01 -16.97
N GLU A 141 6.13 10.88 -17.37
CA GLU A 141 6.47 9.77 -16.47
C GLU A 141 7.46 10.21 -15.37
N ALA A 142 8.56 10.86 -15.76
CA ALA A 142 9.56 11.35 -14.80
C ALA A 142 9.01 12.46 -13.87
N MET A 143 8.14 13.35 -14.38
CA MET A 143 7.45 14.35 -13.56
C MET A 143 6.54 13.68 -12.51
N PHE A 144 5.78 12.67 -12.91
CA PHE A 144 4.94 11.91 -12.00
C PHE A 144 5.77 11.20 -10.93
N LEU A 145 6.82 10.46 -11.29
CA LEU A 145 7.69 9.75 -10.35
C LEU A 145 8.31 10.72 -9.32
N LYS A 146 8.79 11.87 -9.79
CA LYS A 146 9.27 12.95 -8.91
C LYS A 146 8.20 13.41 -7.92
N ALA A 147 6.96 13.63 -8.38
CA ALA A 147 5.84 13.99 -7.52
C ALA A 147 5.48 12.88 -6.54
N TYR A 148 5.49 11.63 -6.99
CA TYR A 148 5.20 10.46 -6.16
C TYR A 148 6.23 10.26 -5.05
N TYR A 149 7.51 10.46 -5.31
CA TYR A 149 8.55 10.39 -4.27
C TYR A 149 8.39 11.50 -3.22
N HIS A 150 7.98 12.71 -3.63
CA HIS A 150 7.60 13.75 -2.67
C HIS A 150 6.35 13.36 -1.88
N PHE A 151 5.37 12.68 -2.48
CA PHE A 151 4.19 12.18 -1.77
C PHE A 151 4.56 11.13 -0.71
N LEU A 152 5.43 10.17 -1.01
CA LEU A 152 5.90 9.18 -0.05
C LEU A 152 6.58 9.84 1.15
N LEU A 153 7.43 10.85 0.89
CA LEU A 153 8.06 11.65 1.94
C LEU A 153 7.02 12.43 2.75
N PHE A 154 6.08 13.11 2.09
CA PHE A 154 5.00 13.84 2.75
C PHE A 154 4.16 12.93 3.64
N ARG A 155 3.72 11.79 3.11
CA ARG A 155 2.90 10.82 3.83
C ARG A 155 3.55 10.35 5.12
N GLN A 156 4.87 10.19 5.12
CA GLN A 156 5.63 9.66 6.24
C GLN A 156 6.13 10.75 7.22
N TYR A 157 6.57 11.91 6.71
CA TYR A 157 7.20 12.95 7.51
C TYR A 157 6.40 14.25 7.67
N GLY A 158 5.28 14.41 6.97
CA GLY A 158 4.50 15.65 6.95
C GLY A 158 5.17 16.74 6.11
N ALA A 159 5.54 17.86 6.72
CA ALA A 159 6.29 18.91 6.07
C ALA A 159 7.67 18.41 5.62
N ILE A 160 8.08 18.73 4.40
CA ILE A 160 9.36 18.29 3.80
C ILE A 160 9.99 19.41 2.97
N PRO A 161 11.30 19.39 2.69
CA PRO A 161 11.88 20.19 1.64
C PRO A 161 11.32 19.82 0.27
N ILE A 162 10.94 20.82 -0.53
CA ILE A 162 10.60 20.64 -1.94
C ILE A 162 11.88 20.80 -2.77
N VAL A 163 12.22 19.77 -3.57
CA VAL A 163 13.40 19.78 -4.45
C VAL A 163 12.93 19.77 -5.90
N ASP A 164 12.66 20.97 -6.43
CA ASP A 164 12.16 21.13 -7.80
C ASP A 164 13.27 20.96 -8.86
N LYS A 165 14.50 21.36 -8.54
CA LYS A 165 15.67 21.24 -9.42
C LYS A 165 16.89 20.79 -8.65
N ASN A 166 17.83 20.15 -9.34
CA ASN A 166 19.11 19.81 -8.76
C ASN A 166 19.94 21.08 -8.52
N LEU A 167 20.60 21.13 -7.37
CA LEU A 167 21.64 22.14 -7.14
C LEU A 167 22.90 21.78 -7.93
N PRO A 168 23.62 22.80 -8.47
CA PRO A 168 24.93 22.58 -9.05
C PRO A 168 25.89 21.88 -8.08
N ILE A 169 26.81 21.08 -8.61
CA ILE A 169 27.78 20.34 -7.79
C ILE A 169 28.66 21.25 -6.92
N ASN A 170 28.89 22.47 -7.40
CA ASN A 170 29.66 23.52 -6.72
C ASN A 170 28.78 24.53 -5.97
N ALA A 171 27.51 24.18 -5.69
CA ALA A 171 26.62 25.07 -4.93
C ALA A 171 27.23 25.38 -3.54
N PRO A 172 27.14 26.64 -3.08
CA PRO A 172 27.57 27.01 -1.74
C PRO A 172 26.85 26.17 -0.68
N LEU A 173 27.54 25.78 0.39
CA LEU A 173 27.00 24.96 1.49
C LEU A 173 25.69 25.55 2.06
N ALA A 174 25.56 26.87 2.12
CA ALA A 174 24.34 27.52 2.59
C ALA A 174 23.09 27.20 1.72
N GLN A 175 23.27 26.92 0.41
CA GLN A 175 22.17 26.55 -0.47
C GLN A 175 21.76 25.07 -0.31
N THR A 176 22.65 24.21 0.18
CA THR A 176 22.35 22.81 0.42
C THR A 176 21.58 22.59 1.73
N LYS A 177 21.66 23.55 2.66
CA LYS A 177 20.94 23.52 3.95
C LYS A 177 19.49 24.02 3.77
N VAL A 178 18.67 23.23 3.08
CA VAL A 178 17.26 23.55 2.81
C VAL A 178 16.39 23.38 4.04
N LYS A 179 15.35 24.20 4.19
CA LYS A 179 14.34 24.05 5.25
C LYS A 179 13.13 23.29 4.75
N ARG A 180 12.33 22.78 5.69
CA ARG A 180 11.03 22.15 5.40
C ARG A 180 10.05 23.21 4.89
N GLN A 181 9.16 22.80 3.98
CA GLN A 181 8.06 23.64 3.50
C GLN A 181 6.77 23.27 4.22
N PRO A 182 5.84 24.24 4.42
CA PRO A 182 4.52 23.95 4.95
C PRO A 182 3.82 22.82 4.21
N VAL A 183 3.06 22.00 4.93
CA VAL A 183 2.34 20.86 4.34
C VAL A 183 1.46 21.28 3.17
N ASP A 184 0.76 22.41 3.28
CA ASP A 184 -0.11 22.88 2.18
C ASP A 184 0.69 23.24 0.92
N SER A 185 1.88 23.80 1.08
CA SER A 185 2.79 24.06 -0.05
C SER A 185 3.29 22.76 -0.68
N VAL A 186 3.61 21.76 0.16
CA VAL A 186 4.05 20.44 -0.31
C VAL A 186 2.94 19.73 -1.07
N VAL A 187 1.72 19.68 -0.51
CA VAL A 187 0.56 19.04 -1.13
C VAL A 187 0.20 19.70 -2.45
N ASN A 188 0.18 21.04 -2.50
CA ASN A 188 -0.09 21.77 -3.74
C ASN A 188 0.99 21.52 -4.80
N TYR A 189 2.28 21.57 -4.43
CA TYR A 189 3.38 21.27 -5.35
C TYR A 189 3.26 19.87 -5.97
N ILE A 190 2.98 18.84 -5.15
CA ILE A 190 2.81 17.47 -5.62
C ILE A 190 1.62 17.36 -6.55
N ALA A 191 0.47 17.93 -6.16
CA ALA A 191 -0.77 17.87 -6.94
C ALA A 191 -0.62 18.60 -8.30
N ASP A 192 0.00 19.77 -8.32
CA ASP A 192 0.23 20.57 -9.53
C ASP A 192 1.24 19.89 -10.47
N LEU A 193 2.25 19.21 -9.91
CA LEU A 193 3.22 18.45 -10.70
C LEU A 193 2.58 17.20 -11.32
N MET A 194 1.70 16.48 -10.59
CA MET A 194 0.94 15.36 -11.13
C MET A 194 -0.07 15.79 -12.19
N ASP A 195 -0.73 16.94 -12.02
CA ASP A 195 -1.61 17.55 -13.03
C ASP A 195 -0.83 17.88 -14.31
N SER A 196 0.33 18.51 -14.15
CA SER A 196 1.22 18.85 -15.28
C SER A 196 1.74 17.59 -16.00
N ALA A 197 2.04 16.53 -15.27
CA ALA A 197 2.42 15.24 -15.82
C ALA A 197 1.26 14.61 -16.61
N SER A 198 0.03 14.65 -16.09
CA SER A 198 -1.17 14.05 -16.70
C SER A 198 -1.44 14.58 -18.12
N LYS A 199 -1.08 15.85 -18.39
CA LYS A 199 -1.24 16.50 -19.70
C LYS A 199 -0.26 16.01 -20.76
N LYS A 200 0.78 15.26 -20.35
CA LYS A 200 1.81 14.69 -21.21
C LYS A 200 1.65 13.17 -21.39
N LEU A 201 0.80 12.57 -20.59
CA LEU A 201 0.62 11.12 -20.51
C LEU A 201 -0.57 10.65 -21.36
N LEU A 202 -0.49 9.42 -21.82
CA LEU A 202 -1.57 8.75 -22.55
C LEU A 202 -2.62 8.17 -21.58
N ASN A 203 -3.83 7.95 -22.06
CA ASN A 203 -4.87 7.26 -21.29
C ASN A 203 -4.53 5.79 -21.03
N ASN A 204 -3.89 5.13 -22.00
CA ASN A 204 -3.51 3.72 -21.92
C ASN A 204 -2.06 3.56 -22.38
N VAL A 205 -1.41 2.48 -21.97
CA VAL A 205 -0.11 2.07 -22.51
C VAL A 205 -0.23 1.71 -24.00
N ILE A 206 0.85 1.88 -24.76
CA ILE A 206 0.85 1.60 -26.20
C ILE A 206 0.87 0.09 -26.46
N ASN A 207 1.76 -0.61 -25.78
CA ASN A 207 1.89 -2.05 -25.90
C ASN A 207 1.73 -2.73 -24.54
N PRO A 208 0.56 -3.31 -24.25
CA PRO A 208 0.31 -3.97 -22.96
C PRO A 208 1.33 -5.06 -22.60
N SER A 209 1.91 -5.74 -23.59
CA SER A 209 2.86 -6.84 -23.31
C SER A 209 4.22 -6.37 -22.78
N THR A 210 4.59 -5.11 -22.99
CA THR A 210 5.88 -4.54 -22.59
C THR A 210 5.77 -3.32 -21.69
N ASP A 211 4.65 -2.58 -21.78
CA ASP A 211 4.53 -1.25 -21.18
C ASP A 211 3.64 -1.23 -19.93
N TYR A 212 3.07 -2.38 -19.52
CA TYR A 212 2.35 -2.43 -18.23
C TYR A 212 3.26 -2.04 -17.07
N GLY A 213 2.76 -1.13 -16.22
CA GLY A 213 3.52 -0.51 -15.14
C GLY A 213 4.04 0.89 -15.46
N HIS A 214 4.12 1.28 -16.75
CA HIS A 214 4.40 2.67 -17.13
C HIS A 214 3.27 3.61 -16.71
N ILE A 215 3.64 4.83 -16.35
CA ILE A 215 2.68 5.82 -15.84
C ILE A 215 1.79 6.34 -16.95
N THR A 216 0.47 6.28 -16.71
CA THR A 216 -0.58 6.77 -17.59
C THR A 216 -1.32 7.95 -16.98
N LYS A 217 -2.15 8.64 -17.77
CA LYS A 217 -2.98 9.74 -17.29
C LYS A 217 -3.93 9.35 -16.17
N PRO A 218 -4.66 8.20 -16.24
CA PRO A 218 -5.46 7.71 -15.11
C PRO A 218 -4.66 7.56 -13.81
N ILE A 219 -3.44 7.03 -13.88
CA ILE A 219 -2.54 6.88 -12.72
C ILE A 219 -2.23 8.25 -12.11
N ALA A 220 -1.80 9.19 -12.95
CA ALA A 220 -1.39 10.52 -12.47
C ALA A 220 -2.54 11.27 -11.78
N LEU A 221 -3.74 11.25 -12.36
CA LEU A 221 -4.91 11.93 -11.79
C LEU A 221 -5.45 11.22 -10.54
N SER A 222 -5.45 9.88 -10.50
CA SER A 222 -5.89 9.13 -9.33
C SER A 222 -4.96 9.34 -8.14
N MET A 223 -3.64 9.35 -8.39
CA MET A 223 -2.68 9.65 -7.33
C MET A 223 -2.74 11.12 -6.89
N ARG A 224 -2.99 12.07 -7.80
CA ARG A 224 -3.28 13.46 -7.45
C ARG A 224 -4.47 13.57 -6.48
N ALA A 225 -5.57 12.88 -6.77
CA ALA A 225 -6.73 12.83 -5.89
C ALA A 225 -6.37 12.26 -4.51
N LYS A 226 -5.62 11.15 -4.46
CA LYS A 226 -5.16 10.54 -3.20
C LYS A 226 -4.30 11.52 -2.37
N VAL A 227 -3.37 12.24 -2.98
CA VAL A 227 -2.55 13.27 -2.33
C VAL A 227 -3.42 14.37 -1.71
N LEU A 228 -4.41 14.86 -2.45
CA LEU A 228 -5.32 15.91 -1.98
C LEU A 228 -6.20 15.43 -0.82
N VAL A 229 -6.71 14.20 -0.86
CA VAL A 229 -7.44 13.59 0.26
C VAL A 229 -6.55 13.49 1.51
N TYR A 230 -5.28 13.08 1.35
CA TYR A 230 -4.34 13.05 2.47
C TYR A 230 -4.13 14.45 3.08
N GLY A 231 -3.92 15.47 2.24
CA GLY A 231 -3.75 16.86 2.70
C GLY A 231 -5.01 17.47 3.33
N ALA A 232 -6.20 16.97 2.95
CA ALA A 232 -7.48 17.40 3.52
C ALA A 232 -7.83 16.65 4.82
N SER A 233 -7.18 15.51 5.11
CA SER A 233 -7.50 14.65 6.25
C SER A 233 -7.11 15.26 7.60
N PRO A 234 -7.75 14.83 8.71
CA PRO A 234 -7.60 15.43 10.05
C PRO A 234 -6.17 15.54 10.57
N LEU A 235 -5.23 14.72 10.11
CA LEU A 235 -3.81 14.84 10.48
C LEU A 235 -3.20 16.17 10.02
N PHE A 236 -3.64 16.70 8.85
CA PHE A 236 -3.06 17.86 8.18
C PHE A 236 -4.06 19.03 8.00
N ASN A 237 -5.30 18.88 8.44
CA ASN A 237 -6.35 19.88 8.31
C ASN A 237 -7.11 20.02 9.62
N GLY A 238 -6.88 21.11 10.33
CA GLY A 238 -7.50 21.38 11.64
C GLY A 238 -6.80 20.71 12.82
N ASN A 239 -5.55 20.27 12.69
CA ASN A 239 -4.83 19.55 13.72
C ASN A 239 -4.13 20.48 14.72
N LYS A 240 -4.76 20.69 15.87
CA LYS A 240 -4.24 21.55 16.96
C LYS A 240 -2.99 20.98 17.65
N ASP A 241 -2.72 19.66 17.57
CA ASP A 241 -1.54 19.05 18.22
C ASP A 241 -0.23 19.56 17.64
N TYR A 242 -0.26 20.07 16.40
CA TYR A 242 0.90 20.60 15.69
C TYR A 242 0.90 22.14 15.57
N ALA A 243 0.10 22.85 16.34
CA ALA A 243 0.00 24.32 16.31
C ALA A 243 1.33 25.05 16.56
N ASN A 244 2.28 24.40 17.25
CA ASN A 244 3.61 24.94 17.53
C ASN A 244 4.71 24.35 16.65
N PHE A 245 4.35 23.57 15.62
CA PHE A 245 5.32 22.99 14.71
C PHE A 245 5.76 24.02 13.67
N LYS A 246 6.97 24.57 13.86
CA LYS A 246 7.51 25.70 13.10
C LYS A 246 8.95 25.46 12.67
N ASN A 247 9.33 26.02 11.54
CA ASN A 247 10.73 26.24 11.19
C ASN A 247 11.41 27.20 12.17
N ARG A 248 12.74 27.27 12.17
CA ARG A 248 13.52 28.18 13.04
C ARG A 248 13.24 29.66 12.79
N ASP A 249 12.77 30.02 11.59
CA ASP A 249 12.35 31.38 11.23
C ASP A 249 10.91 31.71 11.64
N GLY A 250 10.23 30.81 12.35
CA GLY A 250 8.87 30.98 12.86
C GLY A 250 7.77 30.59 11.87
N GLN A 251 8.09 30.15 10.64
CA GLN A 251 7.11 29.70 9.68
C GLN A 251 6.41 28.43 10.16
N LEU A 252 5.06 28.45 10.24
CA LEU A 252 4.26 27.26 10.55
C LEU A 252 4.42 26.20 9.48
N LEU A 253 4.54 24.95 9.91
CA LEU A 253 4.70 23.79 9.03
C LEU A 253 3.39 23.03 8.79
N ILE A 254 2.45 23.10 9.72
CA ILE A 254 1.08 22.59 9.59
C ILE A 254 0.14 23.67 10.11
N ASP A 255 -0.85 24.04 9.30
CA ASP A 255 -1.89 24.99 9.70
C ASP A 255 -2.84 24.29 10.68
N PRO A 256 -3.02 24.83 11.91
CA PRO A 256 -3.91 24.23 12.90
C PRO A 256 -5.40 24.51 12.62
N ASP A 257 -5.74 25.37 11.67
CA ASP A 257 -7.12 25.72 11.36
C ASP A 257 -7.70 24.81 10.27
N PHE A 258 -8.99 24.48 10.45
CA PHE A 258 -9.70 23.63 9.49
C PHE A 258 -10.12 24.44 8.26
N ASP A 259 -9.81 23.91 7.06
CA ASP A 259 -10.19 24.48 5.77
C ASP A 259 -11.00 23.47 4.95
N ILE A 260 -12.30 23.73 4.82
CA ILE A 260 -13.22 22.91 4.03
C ILE A 260 -12.87 22.90 2.52
N SER A 261 -12.16 23.93 2.02
CA SER A 261 -11.81 24.02 0.61
C SER A 261 -10.85 22.90 0.17
N LYS A 262 -10.05 22.36 1.10
CA LYS A 262 -9.17 21.21 0.85
C LYS A 262 -9.98 19.96 0.47
N TRP A 263 -11.08 19.69 1.18
CA TRP A 263 -11.98 18.57 0.86
C TRP A 263 -12.71 18.77 -0.47
N LYS A 264 -13.15 19.99 -0.78
CA LYS A 264 -13.77 20.32 -2.08
C LYS A 264 -12.78 20.08 -3.23
N LYS A 265 -11.54 20.58 -3.09
CA LYS A 265 -10.47 20.35 -4.09
C LYS A 265 -10.17 18.84 -4.27
N ALA A 266 -10.20 18.08 -3.19
CA ALA A 266 -10.00 16.63 -3.23
C ALA A 266 -11.16 15.90 -3.94
N ALA A 267 -12.41 16.29 -3.67
CA ALA A 267 -13.59 15.74 -4.33
C ALA A 267 -13.58 16.00 -5.83
N ASP A 268 -13.30 17.25 -6.24
CA ASP A 268 -13.21 17.63 -7.66
C ASP A 268 -12.12 16.82 -8.39
N ALA A 269 -10.94 16.68 -7.79
CA ALA A 269 -9.85 15.91 -8.36
C ALA A 269 -10.16 14.41 -8.46
N ALA A 270 -10.85 13.84 -7.47
CA ALA A 270 -11.25 12.44 -7.50
C ALA A 270 -12.32 12.19 -8.58
N LYS A 271 -13.26 13.13 -8.76
CA LYS A 271 -14.27 13.04 -9.84
C LYS A 271 -13.62 13.08 -11.21
N GLU A 272 -12.69 14.02 -11.44
CA GLU A 272 -11.92 14.10 -12.69
C GLU A 272 -11.18 12.77 -12.97
N ALA A 273 -10.50 12.22 -11.96
CA ALA A 273 -9.78 10.95 -12.09
C ALA A 273 -10.72 9.79 -12.45
N ILE A 274 -11.89 9.71 -11.81
CA ILE A 274 -12.91 8.69 -12.10
C ILE A 274 -13.37 8.78 -13.56
N ASP A 275 -13.64 9.98 -14.06
CA ASP A 275 -14.11 10.18 -15.43
C ASP A 275 -13.04 9.79 -16.46
N VAL A 276 -11.78 10.08 -16.17
CA VAL A 276 -10.65 9.65 -17.02
C VAL A 276 -10.45 8.13 -16.94
N CYS A 277 -10.54 7.51 -15.76
CA CYS A 277 -10.48 6.06 -15.63
C CYS A 277 -11.56 5.37 -16.47
N LYS A 278 -12.81 5.84 -16.40
CA LYS A 278 -13.90 5.31 -17.24
C LYS A 278 -13.63 5.46 -18.73
N SER A 279 -13.11 6.61 -19.16
CA SER A 279 -12.75 6.84 -20.57
C SER A 279 -11.60 5.97 -21.04
N ALA A 280 -10.73 5.53 -20.13
CA ALA A 280 -9.63 4.61 -20.39
C ALA A 280 -10.03 3.13 -20.36
N GLY A 281 -11.31 2.81 -20.05
CA GLY A 281 -11.79 1.42 -19.98
C GLY A 281 -11.49 0.73 -18.64
N ILE A 282 -11.27 1.50 -17.58
CA ILE A 282 -11.07 0.97 -16.22
C ILE A 282 -12.42 0.86 -15.52
N TYR A 283 -12.78 -0.35 -15.09
CA TYR A 283 -14.07 -0.69 -14.47
C TYR A 283 -13.89 -1.63 -13.28
N MET A 284 -14.90 -1.73 -12.41
CA MET A 284 -14.92 -2.70 -11.33
C MET A 284 -14.73 -4.12 -11.85
N TYR A 285 -13.86 -4.88 -11.19
CA TYR A 285 -13.56 -6.25 -11.61
C TYR A 285 -14.71 -7.20 -11.28
N THR A 286 -15.01 -8.08 -12.23
CA THR A 286 -15.90 -9.22 -12.07
C THR A 286 -15.19 -10.47 -12.57
N PHE A 287 -15.19 -11.53 -11.78
CA PHE A 287 -14.55 -12.78 -12.13
C PHE A 287 -15.25 -13.44 -13.32
N ILE A 288 -14.46 -13.82 -14.31
CA ILE A 288 -14.94 -14.60 -15.45
C ILE A 288 -14.51 -16.04 -15.21
N ASN A 289 -15.50 -16.94 -15.05
CA ASN A 289 -15.23 -18.36 -14.87
C ASN A 289 -14.65 -18.98 -16.15
N THR A 290 -13.36 -19.33 -16.10
CA THR A 290 -12.64 -19.98 -17.20
C THR A 290 -12.33 -21.45 -16.92
N THR A 291 -12.87 -22.02 -15.84
CA THR A 291 -12.57 -23.40 -15.43
C THR A 291 -13.24 -24.46 -16.32
N GLY A 292 -14.28 -24.08 -17.05
CA GLY A 292 -15.12 -25.01 -17.82
C GLY A 292 -16.14 -25.78 -16.98
N TYR A 293 -16.20 -25.54 -15.68
CA TYR A 293 -17.14 -26.14 -14.72
C TYR A 293 -18.05 -25.08 -14.13
N PRO A 294 -19.32 -25.40 -13.79
CA PRO A 294 -20.20 -24.45 -13.13
C PRO A 294 -19.70 -24.15 -11.71
N LEU A 295 -19.83 -22.89 -11.30
CA LEU A 295 -19.59 -22.42 -9.94
C LEU A 295 -20.86 -21.75 -9.42
N SER A 296 -21.10 -21.83 -8.11
CA SER A 296 -22.19 -21.11 -7.45
C SER A 296 -22.03 -19.60 -7.53
N ASP A 297 -23.12 -18.86 -7.45
CA ASP A 297 -23.10 -17.39 -7.37
C ASP A 297 -22.30 -16.90 -6.15
N ILE A 298 -22.31 -17.66 -5.06
CA ILE A 298 -21.52 -17.37 -3.84
C ILE A 298 -20.03 -17.40 -4.16
N THR A 299 -19.55 -18.47 -4.80
CA THR A 299 -18.14 -18.59 -5.19
C THR A 299 -17.77 -17.56 -6.25
N MET A 300 -18.63 -17.29 -7.23
CA MET A 300 -18.39 -16.26 -8.25
C MET A 300 -18.23 -14.86 -7.63
N THR A 301 -19.06 -14.53 -6.63
CA THR A 301 -18.96 -13.28 -5.88
C THR A 301 -17.65 -13.21 -5.10
N GLN A 302 -17.29 -14.26 -4.35
CA GLN A 302 -16.03 -14.33 -3.61
C GLN A 302 -14.80 -14.22 -4.54
N MET A 303 -14.86 -14.85 -5.72
CA MET A 303 -13.78 -14.76 -6.70
C MET A 303 -13.66 -13.36 -7.33
N SER A 304 -14.78 -12.65 -7.50
CA SER A 304 -14.79 -11.26 -7.96
C SER A 304 -14.14 -10.31 -6.94
N ILE A 305 -14.35 -10.56 -5.66
CA ILE A 305 -13.75 -9.79 -4.56
C ILE A 305 -12.23 -10.08 -4.49
N ARG A 306 -11.86 -11.34 -4.34
CA ARG A 306 -10.49 -11.79 -4.13
C ARG A 306 -9.58 -11.44 -5.31
N ASN A 307 -10.03 -11.70 -6.54
CA ASN A 307 -9.19 -11.51 -7.73
C ASN A 307 -9.11 -10.05 -8.20
N ALA A 308 -9.93 -9.15 -7.69
CA ALA A 308 -9.72 -7.71 -7.88
C ALA A 308 -8.34 -7.26 -7.38
N MET A 309 -7.78 -7.94 -6.36
CA MET A 309 -6.43 -7.72 -5.83
C MET A 309 -5.38 -8.52 -6.61
N CYS A 310 -5.59 -9.83 -6.81
CA CYS A 310 -4.50 -10.75 -7.18
C CYS A 310 -4.56 -11.30 -8.63
N GLU A 311 -5.58 -10.97 -9.44
CA GLU A 311 -5.52 -11.26 -10.88
C GLU A 311 -4.67 -10.21 -11.59
N PRO A 312 -3.55 -10.60 -12.24
CA PRO A 312 -2.63 -9.64 -12.84
C PRO A 312 -3.29 -8.76 -13.89
N TRP A 313 -3.05 -7.46 -13.82
CA TRP A 313 -3.49 -6.48 -14.83
C TRP A 313 -4.98 -6.54 -15.16
N ASN A 314 -5.82 -6.89 -14.16
CA ASN A 314 -7.26 -6.90 -14.35
C ASN A 314 -7.80 -5.47 -14.60
N GLN A 315 -9.04 -5.41 -15.08
CA GLN A 315 -9.65 -4.16 -15.54
C GLN A 315 -9.91 -3.10 -14.44
N GLU A 316 -9.78 -3.46 -13.15
CA GLU A 316 -9.97 -2.53 -12.03
C GLU A 316 -8.65 -1.84 -11.64
N ILE A 317 -7.50 -2.40 -12.02
CA ILE A 317 -6.18 -1.87 -11.65
C ILE A 317 -5.94 -0.56 -12.41
N ILE A 318 -5.83 0.55 -11.67
CA ILE A 318 -5.39 1.84 -12.22
C ILE A 318 -3.86 1.84 -12.32
N TRP A 319 -3.16 1.43 -11.25
CA TRP A 319 -1.71 1.33 -11.21
C TRP A 319 -1.25 0.05 -10.52
N GLY A 320 -0.77 -0.89 -11.32
CA GLY A 320 0.00 -2.03 -10.85
C GLY A 320 1.49 -1.70 -10.86
N ASN A 321 2.16 -1.84 -9.73
CA ASN A 321 3.59 -1.61 -9.64
C ASN A 321 4.36 -2.83 -10.14
N SER A 322 4.92 -2.75 -11.37
CA SER A 322 5.69 -3.82 -12.00
C SER A 322 7.06 -4.08 -11.36
N SER A 323 7.52 -3.18 -10.49
CA SER A 323 8.76 -3.37 -9.71
C SER A 323 8.54 -4.18 -8.43
N THR A 324 7.32 -4.69 -8.19
CA THR A 324 6.98 -5.51 -7.02
C THR A 324 7.02 -7.00 -7.33
N SER A 325 7.29 -7.79 -6.29
CA SER A 325 7.02 -9.22 -6.26
C SER A 325 6.13 -9.55 -5.09
N THR A 326 5.04 -10.26 -5.34
CA THR A 326 4.10 -10.73 -4.33
C THR A 326 4.38 -12.17 -3.90
N TRP A 327 5.50 -12.75 -4.35
CA TRP A 327 5.90 -14.10 -3.98
C TRP A 327 5.95 -14.27 -2.44
N GLY A 328 6.67 -13.39 -1.75
CA GLY A 328 6.81 -13.43 -0.29
C GLY A 328 5.49 -13.22 0.45
N LEU A 329 4.63 -12.36 -0.07
CA LEU A 329 3.30 -12.11 0.48
C LEU A 329 2.43 -13.37 0.38
N GLN A 330 2.36 -14.01 -0.80
CA GLN A 330 1.60 -15.24 -1.01
C GLN A 330 2.16 -16.40 -0.19
N TYR A 331 3.49 -16.57 -0.17
CA TYR A 331 4.19 -17.56 0.64
C TYR A 331 3.82 -17.46 2.12
N SER A 332 3.84 -16.23 2.67
CA SER A 332 3.56 -15.98 4.09
C SER A 332 2.06 -16.01 4.45
N SER A 333 1.20 -16.03 3.45
CA SER A 333 -0.26 -15.96 3.59
C SER A 333 -0.97 -17.28 3.33
N MET A 334 -0.34 -18.18 2.55
CA MET A 334 -0.96 -19.42 2.12
C MET A 334 -1.04 -20.44 3.25
N ALA A 335 -2.22 -21.02 3.45
CA ALA A 335 -2.47 -22.05 4.43
C ALA A 335 -2.26 -23.47 3.87
N HIS A 336 -2.02 -24.44 4.75
CA HIS A 336 -2.04 -25.87 4.40
C HIS A 336 -3.49 -26.34 4.23
N ILE A 337 -3.99 -26.32 2.99
CA ILE A 337 -5.39 -26.66 2.67
C ILE A 337 -5.55 -28.02 1.99
N ASP A 338 -4.48 -28.60 1.47
CA ASP A 338 -4.47 -29.93 0.84
C ASP A 338 -4.00 -30.98 1.86
N PRO A 339 -4.88 -31.88 2.31
CA PRO A 339 -4.51 -32.91 3.28
C PRO A 339 -3.43 -33.88 2.76
N ASN A 340 -3.34 -34.11 1.46
CA ASN A 340 -2.31 -34.97 0.87
C ASN A 340 -0.91 -34.32 0.87
N ASN A 341 -0.86 -33.00 0.95
CA ASN A 341 0.35 -32.19 0.97
C ASN A 341 0.49 -31.36 2.25
N ALA A 342 -0.15 -31.75 3.34
CA ALA A 342 -0.11 -31.04 4.62
C ALA A 342 1.31 -30.89 5.19
N GLY A 343 2.20 -31.82 4.86
CA GLY A 343 3.62 -31.79 5.23
C GLY A 343 4.50 -30.90 4.33
N ASN A 344 3.94 -30.28 3.30
CA ASN A 344 4.71 -29.43 2.37
C ASN A 344 5.32 -28.25 3.10
N THR A 345 6.67 -28.12 3.03
CA THR A 345 7.44 -27.05 3.67
C THR A 345 7.77 -25.89 2.71
N ALA A 346 7.28 -25.96 1.46
CA ALA A 346 7.47 -24.89 0.48
C ALA A 346 6.62 -23.64 0.75
N ILE A 347 5.75 -23.67 1.76
CA ILE A 347 5.03 -22.50 2.27
C ILE A 347 5.30 -22.28 3.76
N GLY A 348 5.18 -21.05 4.20
CA GLY A 348 5.40 -20.69 5.60
C GLY A 348 4.41 -19.64 6.09
N PRO A 349 3.17 -20.05 6.45
CA PRO A 349 2.14 -19.12 6.89
C PRO A 349 2.57 -18.42 8.18
N THR A 350 2.90 -17.13 8.07
CA THR A 350 3.37 -16.31 9.19
C THR A 350 2.52 -15.07 9.43
N LEU A 351 1.82 -14.58 8.40
CA LEU A 351 0.96 -13.40 8.50
C LEU A 351 -0.41 -13.80 9.03
N GLY A 352 -0.69 -13.51 10.29
CA GLY A 352 -1.98 -13.79 10.93
C GLY A 352 -2.86 -12.54 10.99
N PRO A 353 -3.98 -12.46 10.23
CA PRO A 353 -4.99 -11.44 10.43
C PRO A 353 -5.45 -11.40 11.88
N THR A 354 -5.53 -10.21 12.46
CA THR A 354 -5.91 -10.05 13.88
C THR A 354 -7.42 -10.13 14.07
N MET A 355 -7.86 -10.36 15.31
CA MET A 355 -9.29 -10.36 15.63
C MET A 355 -9.95 -9.00 15.30
N ASN A 356 -9.23 -7.88 15.43
CA ASN A 356 -9.74 -6.56 15.03
C ASN A 356 -10.20 -6.53 13.57
N VAL A 357 -9.43 -7.13 12.67
CA VAL A 357 -9.80 -7.22 11.25
C VAL A 357 -10.94 -8.21 11.02
N VAL A 358 -10.94 -9.32 11.76
CA VAL A 358 -12.02 -10.32 11.66
C VAL A 358 -13.36 -9.73 12.09
N GLU A 359 -13.39 -8.93 13.14
CA GLU A 359 -14.60 -8.28 13.67
C GLU A 359 -15.09 -7.14 12.76
N GLN A 360 -14.20 -6.42 12.05
CA GLN A 360 -14.57 -5.27 11.23
C GLN A 360 -15.47 -5.60 10.04
N PHE A 361 -15.31 -6.80 9.42
CA PHE A 361 -16.17 -7.21 8.31
C PHE A 361 -17.65 -7.19 8.73
N TYR A 362 -18.52 -6.86 7.79
CA TYR A 362 -19.96 -6.78 8.04
C TYR A 362 -20.64 -8.14 8.24
N THR A 363 -21.85 -8.10 8.78
CA THR A 363 -22.79 -9.20 8.69
C THR A 363 -23.28 -9.35 7.24
N LYS A 364 -23.93 -10.47 6.92
CA LYS A 364 -24.61 -10.65 5.60
C LYS A 364 -25.63 -9.57 5.27
N ASN A 365 -26.08 -8.82 6.28
CA ASN A 365 -27.02 -7.70 6.14
C ASN A 365 -26.29 -6.37 5.81
N GLY A 366 -24.97 -6.37 5.69
CA GLY A 366 -24.16 -5.22 5.31
C GLY A 366 -24.02 -4.13 6.37
N VAL A 367 -24.10 -4.50 7.65
CA VAL A 367 -23.83 -3.62 8.81
C VAL A 367 -22.77 -4.25 9.73
N PRO A 368 -22.06 -3.47 10.57
CA PRO A 368 -21.15 -4.00 11.57
C PRO A 368 -21.80 -5.03 12.48
N ILE A 369 -21.04 -6.02 12.96
CA ILE A 369 -21.57 -7.06 13.86
C ILE A 369 -22.15 -6.51 15.17
N SER A 370 -21.65 -5.38 15.64
CA SER A 370 -22.16 -4.66 16.82
C SER A 370 -23.48 -3.95 16.56
N GLU A 371 -23.75 -3.57 15.31
CA GLU A 371 -24.92 -2.78 14.90
C GLU A 371 -26.10 -3.62 14.42
N ASP A 372 -25.89 -4.87 14.05
CA ASP A 372 -26.97 -5.73 13.55
C ASP A 372 -27.99 -6.06 14.66
N LYS A 373 -29.23 -5.62 14.48
CA LYS A 373 -30.33 -5.89 15.42
C LYS A 373 -31.00 -7.25 15.23
N THR A 374 -30.67 -7.95 14.13
CA THR A 374 -31.31 -9.24 13.75
C THR A 374 -30.42 -10.45 13.99
N LEU A 375 -29.11 -10.23 14.13
CA LEU A 375 -28.10 -11.27 14.32
C LEU A 375 -27.36 -11.06 15.64
N ASP A 376 -27.26 -12.11 16.46
CA ASP A 376 -26.57 -12.05 17.75
C ASP A 376 -25.10 -12.47 17.62
N PHE A 377 -24.20 -11.55 17.95
CA PHE A 377 -22.75 -11.73 18.06
C PHE A 377 -22.23 -11.46 19.49
N SER A 378 -23.09 -11.48 20.51
CA SER A 378 -22.69 -11.22 21.91
C SER A 378 -21.68 -12.24 22.43
N ASN A 379 -21.72 -13.49 21.93
CA ASN A 379 -20.73 -14.53 22.21
C ASN A 379 -20.10 -15.03 20.90
N ILE A 380 -19.06 -14.34 20.45
CA ILE A 380 -18.36 -14.66 19.20
C ILE A 380 -17.67 -16.01 19.19
N SER A 381 -17.35 -16.58 20.37
CA SER A 381 -16.68 -17.89 20.56
C SER A 381 -17.66 -19.05 20.58
N GLN A 382 -18.98 -18.79 20.67
CA GLN A 382 -19.99 -19.85 20.73
C GLN A 382 -19.88 -20.78 19.53
N LEU A 383 -19.80 -22.08 19.78
CA LEU A 383 -19.75 -23.07 18.71
C LEU A 383 -21.10 -23.20 18.01
N ARG A 384 -21.06 -23.25 16.69
CA ARG A 384 -22.18 -23.52 15.80
C ARG A 384 -21.76 -24.55 14.74
N THR A 385 -22.66 -25.47 14.39
CA THR A 385 -22.44 -26.44 13.31
C THR A 385 -22.94 -25.86 11.99
N ALA A 386 -22.10 -25.90 10.95
CA ALA A 386 -22.44 -25.43 9.61
C ALA A 386 -23.47 -26.36 8.95
N THR A 387 -24.44 -25.77 8.26
CA THR A 387 -25.49 -26.47 7.53
C THR A 387 -25.11 -26.68 6.07
N HIS A 388 -25.92 -27.45 5.34
CA HIS A 388 -25.73 -27.65 3.89
C HIS A 388 -25.79 -26.34 3.08
N GLU A 389 -26.67 -25.41 3.47
CA GLU A 389 -26.80 -24.10 2.81
C GLU A 389 -25.54 -23.24 2.91
N GLU A 390 -24.71 -23.49 3.92
CA GLU A 390 -23.48 -22.76 4.21
C GLU A 390 -22.23 -23.39 3.56
N ARG A 391 -22.38 -24.51 2.82
CA ARG A 391 -21.28 -25.36 2.33
C ARG A 391 -20.26 -24.64 1.42
N PHE A 392 -20.63 -23.54 0.78
CA PHE A 392 -19.70 -22.73 -0.02
C PHE A 392 -18.85 -21.74 0.82
N ASN A 393 -19.18 -21.59 2.10
CA ASN A 393 -18.48 -20.75 3.06
C ASN A 393 -17.75 -21.57 4.14
N LEU A 394 -18.40 -22.60 4.64
CA LEU A 394 -17.91 -23.48 5.71
C LEU A 394 -18.11 -24.96 5.34
N ILE A 395 -17.26 -25.82 5.87
CA ILE A 395 -17.41 -27.26 5.72
C ILE A 395 -18.73 -27.71 6.35
N GLU A 396 -19.59 -28.37 5.58
CA GLU A 396 -20.86 -28.91 6.09
C GLU A 396 -20.64 -29.82 7.29
N ASN A 397 -21.50 -29.72 8.31
CA ASN A 397 -21.43 -30.44 9.56
C ASN A 397 -20.19 -30.15 10.43
N TYR A 398 -19.37 -29.15 10.10
CA TYR A 398 -18.21 -28.74 10.91
C TYR A 398 -18.63 -27.69 11.96
N GLN A 399 -18.07 -27.84 13.17
CA GLN A 399 -18.27 -26.87 14.24
C GLN A 399 -17.25 -25.76 14.13
N SER A 400 -17.72 -24.51 14.05
CA SER A 400 -16.89 -23.32 14.04
C SER A 400 -17.46 -22.26 15.00
N ALA A 401 -16.69 -21.20 15.29
CA ALA A 401 -17.14 -20.13 16.17
C ALA A 401 -18.21 -19.27 15.52
N ARG A 402 -19.12 -18.71 16.31
CA ARG A 402 -20.25 -17.84 15.88
C ARG A 402 -19.80 -16.70 14.95
N ILE A 403 -18.63 -16.13 15.22
CA ILE A 403 -18.08 -15.02 14.42
C ILE A 403 -17.85 -15.40 12.95
N ASN A 404 -17.69 -16.68 12.62
CA ASN A 404 -17.45 -17.16 11.27
C ASN A 404 -18.74 -17.41 10.46
N PHE A 405 -19.91 -17.16 11.05
CA PHE A 405 -21.22 -17.37 10.41
C PHE A 405 -21.93 -16.05 10.15
N ASP A 406 -22.83 -16.07 9.18
CA ASP A 406 -23.70 -14.93 8.82
C ASP A 406 -22.91 -13.65 8.48
N ARG A 407 -21.73 -13.79 7.89
CA ARG A 407 -20.88 -12.68 7.47
C ARG A 407 -21.09 -12.32 6.00
N GLU A 408 -20.67 -11.13 5.63
CA GLU A 408 -20.67 -10.68 4.25
C GLU A 408 -19.72 -11.50 3.35
N PRO A 409 -19.93 -11.53 2.01
CA PRO A 409 -19.06 -12.30 1.11
C PRO A 409 -17.57 -11.93 1.17
N ARG A 410 -17.20 -10.67 1.47
CA ARG A 410 -15.79 -10.26 1.64
C ARG A 410 -15.10 -11.00 2.78
N PHE A 411 -15.80 -11.28 3.88
CA PHE A 411 -15.26 -12.09 4.97
C PHE A 411 -14.78 -13.46 4.46
N TYR A 412 -15.61 -14.15 3.69
CA TYR A 412 -15.30 -15.48 3.15
C TYR A 412 -14.33 -15.44 1.97
N ALA A 413 -14.29 -14.34 1.22
CA ALA A 413 -13.34 -14.14 0.13
C ALA A 413 -11.93 -13.83 0.62
N ASP A 414 -11.81 -13.02 1.68
CA ASP A 414 -10.58 -12.38 2.10
C ASP A 414 -9.88 -13.13 3.22
N LEU A 415 -10.62 -13.93 4.01
CA LEU A 415 -10.10 -14.66 5.16
C LEU A 415 -10.14 -16.19 4.98
N GLY A 416 -9.04 -16.85 5.32
CA GLY A 416 -8.99 -18.27 5.64
C GLY A 416 -9.12 -18.47 7.15
N PHE A 417 -9.97 -19.42 7.59
CA PHE A 417 -10.22 -19.70 9.01
C PHE A 417 -10.61 -21.16 9.23
N ASP A 418 -10.57 -21.63 10.46
CA ASP A 418 -10.90 -23.00 10.81
C ASP A 418 -12.33 -23.38 10.45
N GLY A 419 -12.48 -24.39 9.59
CA GLY A 419 -13.74 -24.81 9.00
C GLY A 419 -14.11 -24.02 7.72
N GLY A 420 -13.32 -23.05 7.29
CA GLY A 420 -13.59 -22.24 6.10
C GLY A 420 -13.24 -22.95 4.79
N VAL A 421 -14.04 -22.68 3.77
CA VAL A 421 -13.82 -23.16 2.40
C VAL A 421 -12.79 -22.25 1.69
N TRP A 422 -11.92 -22.87 0.88
CA TRP A 422 -10.89 -22.16 0.13
C TRP A 422 -10.84 -22.64 -1.32
N TYR A 423 -11.64 -22.04 -2.20
CA TYR A 423 -11.66 -22.40 -3.60
C TYR A 423 -10.34 -22.03 -4.30
N MET A 424 -9.77 -22.97 -5.06
CA MET A 424 -8.55 -22.86 -5.85
C MET A 424 -8.75 -23.57 -7.19
N GLN A 425 -7.95 -23.21 -8.21
CA GLN A 425 -8.01 -23.80 -9.54
C GLN A 425 -7.82 -25.32 -9.53
N ASN A 426 -6.98 -25.83 -8.64
CA ASN A 426 -6.67 -27.25 -8.47
C ASN A 426 -7.54 -27.94 -7.42
N SER A 427 -8.75 -27.43 -7.13
CA SER A 427 -9.71 -28.13 -6.25
C SER A 427 -9.98 -29.55 -6.73
N PRO A 428 -10.25 -30.51 -5.81
CA PRO A 428 -10.31 -31.95 -6.16
C PRO A 428 -11.26 -32.28 -7.31
N SER A 429 -12.42 -31.65 -7.39
CA SER A 429 -13.42 -31.89 -8.44
C SER A 429 -13.48 -30.77 -9.50
N HIS A 430 -12.65 -29.75 -9.43
CA HIS A 430 -12.70 -28.52 -10.23
C HIS A 430 -14.01 -27.70 -10.05
N THR A 431 -14.93 -28.15 -9.23
CA THR A 431 -16.16 -27.44 -8.85
C THR A 431 -16.02 -26.88 -7.44
N ASP A 432 -16.98 -26.06 -7.01
CA ASP A 432 -17.03 -25.55 -5.64
C ASP A 432 -17.85 -26.44 -4.68
N GLU A 433 -18.43 -27.54 -5.16
CA GLU A 433 -19.10 -28.55 -4.32
C GLU A 433 -18.11 -29.45 -3.57
N ASP A 434 -16.89 -29.67 -4.15
CA ASP A 434 -15.79 -30.39 -3.51
C ASP A 434 -14.49 -29.61 -3.72
N THR A 435 -14.16 -28.79 -2.75
CA THR A 435 -13.03 -27.87 -2.82
C THR A 435 -12.16 -27.95 -1.56
N TRP A 436 -10.99 -27.29 -1.62
CA TRP A 436 -10.11 -27.20 -0.47
C TRP A 436 -10.79 -26.48 0.70
N ASN A 437 -10.37 -26.83 1.89
CA ASN A 437 -10.85 -26.24 3.14
C ASN A 437 -9.73 -26.19 4.16
N LEU A 438 -9.92 -25.40 5.22
CA LEU A 438 -8.92 -25.21 6.25
C LEU A 438 -9.39 -25.82 7.58
N LYS A 439 -8.53 -26.66 8.17
CA LYS A 439 -8.72 -27.26 9.50
C LYS A 439 -7.48 -27.00 10.34
N CYS A 440 -7.56 -26.03 11.25
CA CYS A 440 -6.41 -25.43 11.95
C CYS A 440 -6.18 -25.96 13.36
N ARG A 441 -7.09 -26.76 13.93
CA ARG A 441 -6.96 -27.26 15.32
C ARG A 441 -5.82 -28.25 15.42
N LEU A 442 -5.14 -28.28 16.57
CA LEU A 442 -4.04 -29.21 16.78
C LEU A 442 -4.53 -30.65 16.59
N GLY A 443 -3.78 -31.43 15.82
CA GLY A 443 -4.16 -32.77 15.36
C GLY A 443 -4.85 -32.83 14.00
N GLN A 444 -5.16 -31.69 13.38
CA GLN A 444 -5.69 -31.62 12.02
C GLN A 444 -4.59 -31.22 10.99
N PHE A 445 -4.84 -31.49 9.71
CA PHE A 445 -3.84 -31.34 8.66
C PHE A 445 -3.34 -29.90 8.50
N GLY A 446 -4.21 -28.89 8.63
CA GLY A 446 -3.83 -27.48 8.50
C GLY A 446 -2.88 -26.98 9.58
N ALA A 447 -2.82 -27.68 10.73
CA ALA A 447 -1.91 -27.36 11.83
C ALA A 447 -0.55 -28.09 11.76
N THR A 448 -0.32 -28.98 10.76
CA THR A 448 0.83 -29.91 10.71
C THR A 448 2.18 -29.19 10.79
N ASN A 449 2.37 -28.11 10.04
CA ASN A 449 3.59 -27.29 10.06
C ASN A 449 3.40 -25.97 10.86
N GLY A 450 2.38 -25.93 11.69
CA GLY A 450 2.01 -24.81 12.52
C GLY A 450 1.09 -23.81 11.81
N ASN A 451 0.35 -23.08 12.62
CA ASN A 451 -0.59 -22.05 12.20
C ASN A 451 0.06 -20.66 12.21
N THR A 452 -0.62 -19.67 11.64
CA THR A 452 -0.42 -18.27 12.01
C THR A 452 -0.73 -18.08 13.49
N VAL A 453 -0.26 -16.99 14.09
CA VAL A 453 -0.46 -16.75 15.53
C VAL A 453 -1.94 -16.64 15.90
N THR A 454 -2.75 -16.04 15.03
CA THR A 454 -4.18 -15.79 15.26
C THR A 454 -5.09 -16.91 14.74
N THR A 455 -4.52 -17.86 13.97
CA THR A 455 -5.20 -18.93 13.24
C THR A 455 -6.18 -18.46 12.15
N TYR A 456 -6.08 -17.19 11.75
CA TYR A 456 -6.66 -16.65 10.53
C TYR A 456 -5.56 -16.46 9.47
N TYR A 457 -5.96 -16.43 8.20
CA TYR A 457 -5.05 -16.34 7.05
C TYR A 457 -5.57 -15.30 6.05
N PRO A 458 -4.71 -14.46 5.45
CA PRO A 458 -5.15 -13.46 4.48
C PRO A 458 -5.32 -14.08 3.09
N LYS A 459 -6.44 -14.73 2.88
CA LYS A 459 -6.79 -15.44 1.64
C LYS A 459 -6.83 -14.53 0.41
N LYS A 460 -7.24 -13.26 0.58
CA LYS A 460 -7.34 -12.25 -0.49
C LYS A 460 -6.06 -12.07 -1.31
N VAL A 461 -4.90 -12.08 -0.64
CA VAL A 461 -3.61 -11.81 -1.27
C VAL A 461 -2.98 -13.03 -1.92
N VAL A 462 -3.61 -14.19 -1.84
CA VAL A 462 -3.15 -15.44 -2.47
C VAL A 462 -3.90 -15.66 -3.78
N ASN A 463 -3.18 -15.69 -4.90
CA ASN A 463 -3.79 -15.96 -6.19
C ASN A 463 -4.41 -17.37 -6.22
N TRP A 464 -5.60 -17.52 -6.76
CA TRP A 464 -6.33 -18.78 -6.80
C TRP A 464 -5.71 -19.87 -7.68
N LYS A 465 -4.71 -19.49 -8.51
CA LYS A 465 -3.91 -20.41 -9.33
C LYS A 465 -2.67 -20.97 -8.59
N PHE A 466 -2.54 -20.69 -7.29
CA PHE A 466 -1.48 -21.25 -6.45
C PHE A 466 -1.67 -22.77 -6.31
N VAL A 467 -0.63 -23.57 -6.57
CA VAL A 467 -0.68 -25.03 -6.53
C VAL A 467 0.48 -25.56 -5.69
N PHE A 468 0.20 -26.55 -4.85
CA PHE A 468 1.21 -27.37 -4.18
C PHE A 468 1.46 -28.64 -4.95
N ASN A 469 2.72 -29.07 -5.00
CA ASN A 469 3.11 -30.32 -5.58
C ASN A 469 3.54 -31.35 -4.51
N SER A 470 3.40 -32.61 -4.82
CA SER A 470 3.75 -33.73 -3.91
C SER A 470 5.25 -33.84 -3.61
N ASP A 471 6.10 -33.18 -4.40
CA ASP A 471 7.56 -33.14 -4.23
C ASP A 471 8.05 -31.97 -3.35
N ASN A 472 7.18 -31.36 -2.55
CA ASN A 472 7.44 -30.16 -1.76
C ASN A 472 7.77 -28.91 -2.56
N THR A 473 7.45 -28.87 -3.85
CA THR A 473 7.51 -27.65 -4.64
C THR A 473 6.14 -26.97 -4.65
N MET A 474 6.13 -25.71 -5.10
CA MET A 474 4.91 -24.94 -5.31
C MET A 474 4.99 -24.19 -6.64
N TYR A 475 3.84 -23.93 -7.23
CA TYR A 475 3.67 -22.96 -8.30
C TYR A 475 2.75 -21.85 -7.82
N LEU A 476 3.17 -20.62 -7.98
CA LEU A 476 2.33 -19.44 -7.74
C LEU A 476 2.42 -18.49 -8.94
N LEU A 477 1.33 -17.80 -9.20
CA LEU A 477 1.30 -16.71 -10.15
C LEU A 477 1.65 -15.42 -9.39
N ASP A 478 2.84 -14.88 -9.67
CA ASP A 478 3.22 -13.56 -9.17
C ASP A 478 2.40 -12.49 -9.89
N TYR A 479 1.98 -11.45 -9.18
CA TYR A 479 1.16 -10.38 -9.72
C TYR A 479 1.72 -9.01 -9.31
N PRO A 480 1.59 -7.98 -10.18
CA PRO A 480 1.99 -6.64 -9.81
C PRO A 480 1.10 -6.14 -8.67
N PHE A 481 1.71 -5.65 -7.59
CA PHE A 481 0.94 -5.13 -6.47
C PHE A 481 0.11 -3.91 -6.91
N PRO A 482 -1.22 -3.89 -6.69
CA PRO A 482 -2.07 -2.78 -7.08
C PRO A 482 -1.89 -1.59 -6.12
N THR A 483 -0.98 -0.68 -6.45
CA THR A 483 -0.77 0.58 -5.70
C THR A 483 -2.02 1.46 -5.71
N MET A 484 -2.84 1.35 -6.77
CA MET A 484 -4.13 2.03 -6.91
C MET A 484 -5.08 1.20 -7.76
N ARG A 485 -6.31 0.96 -7.28
CA ARG A 485 -7.41 0.35 -8.02
C ARG A 485 -8.67 1.20 -7.93
N LEU A 486 -9.65 0.95 -8.79
CA LEU A 486 -10.81 1.82 -8.94
C LEU A 486 -11.66 1.90 -7.66
N ALA A 487 -11.78 0.81 -6.90
CA ALA A 487 -12.50 0.82 -5.62
C ALA A 487 -11.84 1.77 -4.60
N ASP A 488 -10.49 1.83 -4.52
CA ASP A 488 -9.79 2.82 -3.69
C ASP A 488 -10.19 4.25 -4.09
N LEU A 489 -10.18 4.55 -5.40
CA LEU A 489 -10.56 5.88 -5.90
C LEU A 489 -12.02 6.22 -5.59
N TYR A 490 -12.95 5.26 -5.72
CA TYR A 490 -14.36 5.46 -5.40
C TYR A 490 -14.58 5.78 -3.91
N LEU A 491 -13.87 5.07 -3.02
CA LEU A 491 -13.95 5.30 -1.58
C LEU A 491 -13.32 6.63 -1.16
N LEU A 492 -12.20 7.02 -1.76
CA LEU A 492 -11.59 8.34 -1.54
C LEU A 492 -12.51 9.46 -2.02
N TYR A 493 -13.22 9.26 -3.13
CA TYR A 493 -14.21 10.21 -3.63
C TYR A 493 -15.41 10.31 -2.70
N ALA A 494 -15.98 9.17 -2.26
CA ALA A 494 -17.10 9.14 -1.33
C ALA A 494 -16.75 9.85 0.00
N GLU A 495 -15.55 9.62 0.52
CA GLU A 495 -15.04 10.31 1.71
C GLU A 495 -14.96 11.82 1.47
N ALA A 496 -14.29 12.24 0.40
CA ALA A 496 -14.12 13.66 0.10
C ALA A 496 -15.45 14.39 -0.12
N MET A 497 -16.41 13.75 -0.77
CA MET A 497 -17.76 14.30 -0.98
C MET A 497 -18.52 14.43 0.33
N ASN A 498 -18.49 13.40 1.19
CA ASN A 498 -19.13 13.49 2.50
C ASN A 498 -18.52 14.58 3.38
N GLU A 499 -17.20 14.70 3.39
CA GLU A 499 -16.51 15.72 4.17
C GLU A 499 -16.76 17.13 3.65
N ALA A 500 -16.84 17.30 2.32
CA ALA A 500 -17.06 18.61 1.70
C ALA A 500 -18.51 19.09 1.74
N TYR A 501 -19.47 18.17 1.62
CA TYR A 501 -20.87 18.53 1.35
C TYR A 501 -21.90 17.77 2.21
N GLY A 502 -21.48 16.77 2.99
CA GLY A 502 -22.37 15.89 3.75
C GLY A 502 -23.00 14.77 2.91
N PRO A 503 -23.98 14.05 3.51
CA PRO A 503 -24.68 12.96 2.85
C PRO A 503 -25.36 13.40 1.54
N SER A 504 -25.20 12.60 0.49
CA SER A 504 -25.80 12.89 -0.82
C SER A 504 -25.92 11.62 -1.65
N ASP A 505 -26.78 11.64 -2.67
CA ASP A 505 -26.95 10.52 -3.61
C ASP A 505 -25.65 10.16 -4.32
N GLU A 506 -24.75 11.13 -4.53
CA GLU A 506 -23.47 10.87 -5.15
C GLU A 506 -22.54 10.07 -4.21
N VAL A 507 -22.55 10.32 -2.91
CA VAL A 507 -21.82 9.51 -1.92
C VAL A 507 -22.36 8.08 -1.89
N TYR A 508 -23.69 7.93 -1.76
CA TYR A 508 -24.33 6.61 -1.73
C TYR A 508 -24.06 5.80 -3.01
N LYS A 509 -24.10 6.45 -4.16
CA LYS A 509 -23.84 5.80 -5.45
C LYS A 509 -22.49 5.09 -5.49
N TYR A 510 -21.41 5.75 -5.06
CA TYR A 510 -20.07 5.14 -5.13
C TYR A 510 -19.84 4.09 -4.04
N LEU A 511 -20.43 4.24 -2.87
CA LEU A 511 -20.48 3.18 -1.86
C LEU A 511 -21.26 1.96 -2.37
N ASN A 512 -22.43 2.19 -2.96
CA ASN A 512 -23.31 1.11 -3.41
C ASN A 512 -22.77 0.33 -4.62
N ILE A 513 -21.94 0.94 -5.47
CA ILE A 513 -21.18 0.22 -6.53
C ILE A 513 -20.26 -0.84 -5.91
N ILE A 514 -19.58 -0.51 -4.84
CA ILE A 514 -18.67 -1.43 -4.13
C ILE A 514 -19.46 -2.51 -3.42
N ARG A 515 -20.55 -2.14 -2.77
CA ARG A 515 -21.44 -3.05 -2.03
C ARG A 515 -22.15 -4.03 -2.96
N ASP A 516 -22.56 -3.59 -4.16
CA ASP A 516 -23.14 -4.44 -5.20
C ASP A 516 -22.14 -5.53 -5.64
N ARG A 517 -20.87 -5.16 -5.95
CA ARG A 517 -19.81 -6.13 -6.24
C ARG A 517 -19.56 -7.07 -5.06
N ALA A 518 -19.67 -6.58 -3.83
CA ALA A 518 -19.51 -7.38 -2.61
C ALA A 518 -20.74 -8.27 -2.30
N GLY A 519 -21.84 -8.14 -3.06
CA GLY A 519 -23.04 -8.96 -2.86
C GLY A 519 -23.82 -8.63 -1.60
N ILE A 520 -23.79 -7.37 -1.13
CA ILE A 520 -24.51 -6.91 0.06
C ILE A 520 -25.48 -5.78 -0.28
N PRO A 521 -26.57 -5.57 0.51
CA PRO A 521 -27.55 -4.53 0.25
C PRO A 521 -26.93 -3.12 0.26
N THR A 522 -27.64 -2.16 -0.34
CA THR A 522 -27.22 -0.75 -0.33
C THR A 522 -27.04 -0.21 1.09
N VAL A 523 -26.30 0.89 1.24
CA VAL A 523 -26.14 1.56 2.54
C VAL A 523 -27.49 1.87 3.16
N GLN A 524 -28.40 2.47 2.37
CA GLN A 524 -29.72 2.88 2.82
C GLN A 524 -30.55 1.67 3.30
N GLU A 525 -30.58 0.58 2.53
CA GLU A 525 -31.30 -0.64 2.89
C GLU A 525 -30.73 -1.31 4.14
N SER A 526 -29.40 -1.43 4.21
CA SER A 526 -28.72 -2.07 5.33
C SER A 526 -29.01 -1.35 6.64
N TRP A 527 -28.74 -0.05 6.69
CA TRP A 527 -28.93 0.71 7.94
C TRP A 527 -30.40 0.81 8.34
N THR A 528 -31.31 1.13 7.39
CA THR A 528 -32.74 1.25 7.69
C THR A 528 -33.33 -0.04 8.24
N ASN A 529 -32.98 -1.19 7.63
CA ASN A 529 -33.64 -2.45 7.95
C ASN A 529 -32.95 -3.23 9.07
N TYR A 530 -31.62 -3.16 9.17
CA TYR A 530 -30.84 -4.07 10.02
C TYR A 530 -30.03 -3.40 11.12
N SER A 531 -29.71 -2.10 11.01
CA SER A 531 -28.95 -1.40 12.06
C SER A 531 -29.80 -1.06 13.28
N LYS A 532 -29.18 -1.08 14.46
CA LYS A 532 -29.72 -0.51 15.71
C LYS A 532 -29.89 1.02 15.59
N ASN A 533 -29.10 1.66 14.68
CA ASN A 533 -29.12 3.10 14.41
C ASN A 533 -29.56 3.39 12.95
N PRO A 534 -30.85 3.23 12.63
CA PRO A 534 -31.34 3.19 11.24
C PRO A 534 -31.19 4.50 10.48
N SER A 535 -30.95 5.62 11.14
CA SER A 535 -30.75 6.94 10.53
C SER A 535 -29.30 7.41 10.50
N GLU A 536 -28.33 6.59 10.92
CA GLU A 536 -26.92 6.97 11.04
C GLU A 536 -26.36 7.49 9.71
N TYR A 537 -26.66 6.81 8.59
CA TYR A 537 -26.20 7.19 7.26
C TYR A 537 -26.68 8.56 6.77
N THR A 538 -27.70 9.14 7.41
CA THR A 538 -28.27 10.45 7.03
C THR A 538 -27.52 11.64 7.63
N THR A 539 -26.56 11.41 8.53
CA THR A 539 -25.73 12.44 9.13
C THR A 539 -24.31 12.40 8.56
N GLN A 540 -23.63 13.54 8.48
CA GLN A 540 -22.25 13.60 7.97
C GLN A 540 -21.29 12.73 8.82
N SER A 541 -21.43 12.79 10.14
CA SER A 541 -20.58 12.00 11.05
C SER A 541 -20.86 10.51 10.96
N GLY A 542 -22.11 10.11 10.89
CA GLY A 542 -22.49 8.70 10.74
C GLY A 542 -22.08 8.15 9.36
N LEU A 543 -22.30 8.92 8.29
CA LEU A 543 -21.87 8.49 6.96
C LEU A 543 -20.32 8.46 6.84
N ARG A 544 -19.60 9.34 7.55
CA ARG A 544 -18.13 9.24 7.67
C ARG A 544 -17.71 7.90 8.27
N ALA A 545 -18.33 7.47 9.36
CA ALA A 545 -18.04 6.17 9.98
C ALA A 545 -18.31 5.04 8.98
N ILE A 546 -19.44 5.06 8.29
CA ILE A 546 -19.81 4.07 7.26
C ILE A 546 -18.80 4.04 6.10
N VAL A 547 -18.36 5.20 5.61
CA VAL A 547 -17.33 5.28 4.54
C VAL A 547 -16.00 4.68 5.02
N HIS A 548 -15.61 4.97 6.26
CA HIS A 548 -14.37 4.41 6.84
C HIS A 548 -14.46 2.89 7.01
N ASP A 549 -15.58 2.36 7.48
CA ASP A 549 -15.80 0.92 7.63
C ASP A 549 -15.85 0.22 6.28
N GLU A 550 -16.56 0.79 5.29
CA GLU A 550 -16.59 0.27 3.93
C GLU A 550 -15.19 0.22 3.32
N ARG A 551 -14.39 1.27 3.56
CA ARG A 551 -13.00 1.33 3.13
C ARG A 551 -12.12 0.30 3.84
N ASN A 552 -12.27 0.12 5.14
CA ASN A 552 -11.53 -0.89 5.89
C ASN A 552 -11.83 -2.31 5.39
N ASN A 553 -13.10 -2.61 5.08
CA ASN A 553 -13.51 -3.92 4.57
C ASN A 553 -13.04 -4.15 3.13
N GLU A 554 -13.25 -3.17 2.26
CA GLU A 554 -12.90 -3.28 0.85
C GLU A 554 -11.38 -3.32 0.61
N MET A 555 -10.61 -2.52 1.35
CA MET A 555 -9.16 -2.40 1.21
C MET A 555 -8.38 -3.26 2.21
N ALA A 556 -9.04 -4.18 2.92
CA ALA A 556 -8.39 -5.10 3.86
C ALA A 556 -7.23 -5.83 3.18
N PHE A 557 -6.09 -5.91 3.85
CA PHE A 557 -4.86 -6.59 3.42
C PHE A 557 -4.12 -5.94 2.23
N GLU A 558 -4.50 -4.72 1.84
CA GLU A 558 -3.84 -3.97 0.75
C GLU A 558 -2.91 -2.86 1.27
N GLY A 559 -2.64 -2.82 2.58
CA GLY A 559 -1.73 -1.84 3.21
C GLY A 559 -2.32 -0.44 3.36
N SER A 560 -3.60 -0.24 3.11
CA SER A 560 -4.26 1.07 3.23
C SER A 560 -4.51 1.47 4.68
N ARG A 561 -4.98 0.53 5.53
CA ARG A 561 -5.45 0.76 6.90
C ARG A 561 -4.41 1.47 7.77
N PHE A 562 -3.14 1.06 7.72
CA PHE A 562 -2.05 1.66 8.47
C PHE A 562 -1.93 3.18 8.26
N TRP A 563 -2.08 3.62 7.02
CA TRP A 563 -2.02 5.03 6.63
C TRP A 563 -3.35 5.75 6.91
N ASP A 564 -4.47 5.08 6.71
CA ASP A 564 -5.82 5.63 6.96
C ASP A 564 -6.02 5.94 8.45
N LEU A 565 -5.66 5.03 9.36
CA LEU A 565 -5.70 5.27 10.80
C LEU A 565 -4.90 6.51 11.21
N ARG A 566 -3.76 6.77 10.55
CA ARG A 566 -2.95 7.96 10.80
C ARG A 566 -3.58 9.23 10.24
N ARG A 567 -3.97 9.24 8.95
CA ARG A 567 -4.55 10.43 8.34
C ARG A 567 -5.90 10.82 8.96
N TRP A 568 -6.70 9.84 9.38
CA TRP A 568 -7.94 10.07 10.16
C TRP A 568 -7.69 10.49 11.60
N LYS A 569 -6.46 10.41 12.07
CA LYS A 569 -6.03 10.74 13.43
C LYS A 569 -6.67 9.87 14.53
N ILE A 570 -6.95 8.61 14.20
CA ILE A 570 -7.50 7.60 15.13
C ILE A 570 -6.48 6.50 15.48
N ALA A 571 -5.25 6.57 14.97
CA ALA A 571 -4.24 5.56 15.22
C ALA A 571 -3.96 5.35 16.71
N ALA A 572 -3.96 6.40 17.53
CA ALA A 572 -3.75 6.28 18.97
C ALA A 572 -4.87 5.50 19.68
N GLN A 573 -6.08 5.50 19.13
CA GLN A 573 -7.21 4.75 19.69
C GLN A 573 -7.13 3.26 19.35
N VAL A 574 -6.63 2.92 18.15
CA VAL A 574 -6.57 1.56 17.63
C VAL A 574 -5.25 0.88 17.98
N LEU A 575 -4.11 1.57 17.77
CA LEU A 575 -2.76 0.99 17.90
C LEU A 575 -2.20 1.05 19.34
N ASN A 576 -3.06 1.15 20.33
CA ASN A 576 -2.81 0.86 21.75
C ASN A 576 -3.64 -0.34 22.22
N GLY A 577 -4.32 -1.01 21.32
CA GLY A 577 -5.13 -2.19 21.59
C GLY A 577 -4.30 -3.49 21.65
N ASN A 578 -5.01 -4.57 21.99
CA ASN A 578 -4.44 -5.90 22.03
C ASN A 578 -4.49 -6.57 20.66
N ILE A 579 -3.44 -7.29 20.34
CA ILE A 579 -3.45 -8.28 19.26
C ILE A 579 -4.05 -9.56 19.82
N VAL A 580 -5.22 -9.93 19.34
CA VAL A 580 -6.00 -11.09 19.80
C VAL A 580 -6.22 -12.06 18.64
N GLY A 581 -6.30 -13.33 18.94
CA GLY A 581 -6.65 -14.42 18.03
C GLY A 581 -7.15 -15.63 18.81
N TRP A 582 -7.41 -16.75 18.14
CA TRP A 582 -7.77 -18.01 18.80
C TRP A 582 -6.54 -18.71 19.37
N ASP A 583 -6.74 -19.61 20.34
CA ASP A 583 -5.64 -20.38 20.92
C ASP A 583 -5.18 -21.48 19.94
N ALA A 584 -4.04 -21.25 19.30
CA ALA A 584 -3.45 -22.17 18.32
C ALA A 584 -3.05 -23.54 18.92
N ASN A 585 -3.04 -23.68 20.26
CA ASN A 585 -2.78 -24.95 20.96
C ASN A 585 -4.07 -25.75 21.24
N GLY A 586 -5.23 -25.20 20.92
CA GLY A 586 -6.51 -25.90 21.06
C GLY A 586 -6.63 -27.08 20.10
N THR A 587 -7.27 -28.16 20.54
CA THR A 587 -7.25 -29.44 19.85
C THR A 587 -8.54 -29.73 19.07
N ALA A 588 -8.46 -30.67 18.12
CA ALA A 588 -9.60 -31.14 17.35
C ALA A 588 -10.67 -31.81 18.22
N ASP A 589 -10.25 -32.57 19.23
CA ASP A 589 -11.16 -33.31 20.15
C ASP A 589 -11.88 -32.38 21.14
N ASN A 590 -11.35 -31.17 21.35
CA ASN A 590 -11.96 -30.15 22.20
C ASN A 590 -11.99 -28.79 21.48
N PRO A 591 -12.97 -28.57 20.61
CA PRO A 591 -13.07 -27.30 19.84
C PRO A 591 -13.16 -26.05 20.70
N GLU A 592 -13.74 -26.10 21.89
CA GLU A 592 -13.82 -24.96 22.81
C GLU A 592 -12.44 -24.51 23.28
N SER A 593 -11.47 -25.43 23.39
CA SER A 593 -10.08 -25.06 23.73
C SER A 593 -9.40 -24.23 22.64
N PHE A 594 -9.76 -24.44 21.37
CA PHE A 594 -9.26 -23.69 20.24
C PHE A 594 -9.94 -22.31 20.13
N TYR A 595 -11.26 -22.25 20.27
CA TYR A 595 -12.02 -21.00 20.17
C TYR A 595 -11.99 -20.17 21.46
N LYS A 596 -10.85 -20.17 22.12
CA LYS A 596 -10.56 -19.34 23.28
C LYS A 596 -9.77 -18.10 22.82
N LEU A 597 -10.31 -16.91 23.09
CA LEU A 597 -9.62 -15.65 22.80
C LEU A 597 -8.33 -15.54 23.62
N THR A 598 -7.23 -15.34 22.93
CA THR A 598 -5.89 -15.23 23.50
C THR A 598 -5.23 -13.92 23.06
N THR A 599 -4.74 -13.15 24.03
CA THR A 599 -3.96 -11.93 23.75
C THR A 599 -2.50 -12.33 23.51
N TYR A 600 -1.99 -12.01 22.35
CA TYR A 600 -0.62 -12.30 21.93
C TYR A 600 0.34 -11.15 22.17
N PHE A 601 -0.17 -9.92 22.06
CA PHE A 601 0.62 -8.72 22.25
C PHE A 601 -0.27 -7.52 22.55
N THR A 602 0.29 -6.47 23.21
CA THR A 602 -0.34 -5.15 23.34
C THR A 602 0.51 -4.15 22.59
N MET A 603 -0.08 -3.49 21.59
CA MET A 603 0.59 -2.47 20.78
C MET A 603 0.83 -1.19 21.59
N HIS A 604 1.75 -0.37 21.11
CA HIS A 604 2.11 0.88 21.77
C HIS A 604 2.25 2.03 20.75
N PHE A 605 1.43 3.05 20.88
CA PHE A 605 1.43 4.24 20.05
C PHE A 605 1.32 5.52 20.91
N VAL A 606 2.28 6.42 20.76
CA VAL A 606 2.33 7.69 21.53
C VAL A 606 1.90 8.85 20.63
N ALA A 607 0.73 9.45 20.90
CA ALA A 607 0.29 10.66 20.21
C ALA A 607 0.87 11.91 20.92
N PRO A 608 1.18 12.98 20.18
CA PRO A 608 1.12 13.11 18.71
C PRO A 608 2.37 12.59 17.99
N ARG A 609 3.36 12.05 18.71
CA ARG A 609 4.68 11.66 18.23
C ARG A 609 4.63 10.68 17.03
N ASP A 610 3.93 9.54 17.19
CA ASP A 610 4.01 8.40 16.31
C ASP A 610 3.14 8.54 15.04
N TYR A 611 2.42 9.66 14.88
CA TYR A 611 1.72 9.95 13.62
C TYR A 611 2.66 10.22 12.46
N LEU A 612 3.83 10.82 12.73
CA LEU A 612 4.85 11.14 11.74
C LEU A 612 6.19 10.52 12.15
N TRP A 613 7.00 10.14 11.16
CA TRP A 613 8.34 9.58 11.40
C TRP A 613 9.32 10.61 11.93
N PRO A 614 10.28 10.20 12.78
CA PRO A 614 11.42 11.06 13.12
C PRO A 614 12.31 11.26 11.90
N LEU A 615 12.90 12.46 11.79
CA LEU A 615 14.12 12.65 11.01
C LEU A 615 15.30 12.01 11.75
N ALA A 616 16.21 11.38 11.02
CA ALA A 616 17.40 10.84 11.64
C ALA A 616 18.26 11.95 12.25
N GLU A 617 18.81 11.71 13.44
CA GLU A 617 19.66 12.68 14.13
C GLU A 617 20.84 13.15 13.27
N GLY A 618 21.42 12.23 12.49
CA GLY A 618 22.50 12.55 11.54
C GLY A 618 22.09 13.56 10.47
N ASP A 619 20.85 13.51 9.96
CA ASP A 619 20.34 14.48 8.99
C ASP A 619 20.18 15.88 9.60
N LEU A 620 19.73 15.95 10.86
CA LEU A 620 19.60 17.21 11.60
C LEU A 620 20.94 17.84 11.93
N GLN A 621 21.97 17.01 12.22
CA GLN A 621 23.33 17.49 12.48
C GLN A 621 23.99 18.07 11.22
N VAL A 622 23.75 17.45 10.06
CA VAL A 622 24.27 17.92 8.76
C VAL A 622 23.55 19.17 8.26
N ASN A 623 22.22 19.23 8.45
CA ASN A 623 21.40 20.37 8.02
C ASN A 623 20.65 20.99 9.20
N GLU A 624 21.26 22.00 9.81
CA GLU A 624 20.70 22.73 10.95
C GLU A 624 19.38 23.47 10.67
N ASN A 625 18.98 23.68 9.40
CA ASN A 625 17.71 24.28 9.03
C ASN A 625 16.54 23.30 9.11
N LEU A 626 16.81 22.01 9.23
CA LEU A 626 15.78 21.02 9.51
C LEU A 626 15.34 21.09 10.98
N VAL A 627 14.07 20.92 11.21
CA VAL A 627 13.48 20.79 12.54
C VAL A 627 12.85 19.40 12.68
N GLN A 628 12.92 18.83 13.88
CA GLN A 628 12.36 17.50 14.17
C GLN A 628 10.83 17.51 14.15
N ASN A 629 10.20 16.38 13.88
CA ASN A 629 8.76 16.21 14.08
C ASN A 629 8.40 16.26 15.57
N PRO A 630 7.25 16.84 15.93
CA PRO A 630 6.84 17.01 17.32
C PRO A 630 6.79 15.70 18.11
N GLY A 631 7.41 15.70 19.28
CA GLY A 631 7.48 14.54 20.18
C GLY A 631 8.72 13.66 20.01
N TRP A 632 9.51 13.89 18.97
CA TRP A 632 10.79 13.21 18.72
C TRP A 632 12.00 13.98 19.22
#